data_e14166f644ac07066fcd94edaf388cab
#
_entry.id   e14166f644ac07066fcd94edaf388cab
#
_cell.length_a   1.000
_cell.length_b   1.000
_cell.length_c   1.000
_cell.angle_alpha   90.00
_cell.angle_beta   90.00
_cell.angle_gamma   90.00
#
_symmetry.space_group_name_H-M   'P 1'
#
loop_
_entity.id
_entity.type
_entity.pdbx_description
1 polymer ?
#
loop_
_entity_poly.entity_id
_entity_poly.type
_entity_poly.pdbx_seq_one_letter_code
_entity_poly.pdbx_strand_id
1 'polypeptide(L)'
;MNILIVEDNDIQLQSLYKILSEKYTEDSFTYMLADNYDEAIRIINTNNIDIFILDIALSDNPNGGIDIARFIRFKKNMAYTPIIFITSIATQITTALNELHCCSYIYKPYKPDDVYSAFNFCIHKDIEKSSYITLQDINSISLKINFSDIYFIEADSHILIFYTKSGRFLIRNKSMDSVEQNLPDEFVRCHRKYIVCVAYVTNYDKTNRMITISTVINNKPQNFHIGIGKKYKDEFEERY
;
A
#
# COMPACT_ATOMS: atom_id res chain seq x y z
N MET A 1 6.76 -7.08 -6.52
CA MET A 1 5.59 -7.61 -5.78
C MET A 1 5.46 -9.11 -6.04
N ASN A 2 5.21 -9.90 -4.98
CA ASN A 2 5.05 -11.35 -5.06
C ASN A 2 3.56 -11.72 -5.13
N ILE A 3 3.18 -12.46 -6.15
CA ILE A 3 1.80 -12.85 -6.42
C ILE A 3 1.72 -14.38 -6.34
N LEU A 4 0.79 -14.89 -5.55
CA LEU A 4 0.48 -16.32 -5.51
C LEU A 4 -0.85 -16.57 -6.23
N ILE A 5 -0.82 -17.43 -7.24
CA ILE A 5 -2.00 -17.91 -7.98
C ILE A 5 -2.21 -19.37 -7.59
N VAL A 6 -3.44 -19.70 -7.15
CA VAL A 6 -3.83 -21.07 -6.75
C VAL A 6 -5.03 -21.50 -7.59
N GLU A 7 -4.85 -22.53 -8.38
CA GLU A 7 -5.83 -23.09 -9.31
C GLU A 7 -5.44 -24.52 -9.64
N ASP A 8 -6.30 -25.49 -9.41
CA ASP A 8 -6.02 -26.92 -9.58
C ASP A 8 -6.08 -27.42 -11.05
N ASN A 9 -6.71 -26.64 -11.92
CA ASN A 9 -6.71 -26.90 -13.35
C ASN A 9 -5.51 -26.23 -14.03
N ASP A 10 -4.52 -27.01 -14.46
CA ASP A 10 -3.29 -26.50 -15.06
C ASP A 10 -3.52 -25.56 -16.25
N ILE A 11 -4.50 -25.86 -17.11
CA ILE A 11 -4.82 -25.00 -18.27
C ILE A 11 -5.32 -23.62 -17.80
N GLN A 12 -6.16 -23.59 -16.77
CA GLN A 12 -6.66 -22.34 -16.22
C GLN A 12 -5.59 -21.59 -15.45
N LEU A 13 -4.75 -22.28 -14.68
CA LEU A 13 -3.60 -21.73 -13.97
C LEU A 13 -2.64 -21.04 -14.93
N GLN A 14 -2.24 -21.72 -16.01
CA GLN A 14 -1.34 -21.17 -17.04
C GLN A 14 -2.00 -20.02 -17.80
N SER A 15 -3.30 -20.12 -18.10
CA SER A 15 -4.04 -19.04 -18.76
C SER A 15 -4.07 -17.77 -17.89
N LEU A 16 -4.33 -17.91 -16.60
CA LEU A 16 -4.39 -16.80 -15.66
C LEU A 16 -3.01 -16.15 -15.47
N TYR A 17 -1.97 -16.98 -15.30
CA TYR A 17 -0.59 -16.49 -15.28
C TYR A 17 -0.24 -15.71 -16.56
N LYS A 18 -0.58 -16.24 -17.73
CA LYS A 18 -0.32 -15.60 -19.03
C LYS A 18 -1.02 -14.24 -19.13
N ILE A 19 -2.32 -14.18 -18.78
CA ILE A 19 -3.10 -12.92 -18.77
C ILE A 19 -2.38 -11.86 -17.94
N LEU A 20 -1.89 -12.21 -16.76
CA LEU A 20 -1.25 -11.25 -15.86
C LEU A 20 0.17 -10.89 -16.32
N SER A 21 1.00 -11.87 -16.69
CA SER A 21 2.41 -11.66 -17.06
C SER A 21 2.59 -10.92 -18.38
N GLU A 22 1.64 -11.01 -19.32
CA GLU A 22 1.66 -10.23 -20.57
C GLU A 22 1.44 -8.72 -20.31
N LYS A 23 0.68 -8.36 -19.28
CA LYS A 23 0.37 -6.96 -18.97
C LYS A 23 1.26 -6.38 -17.87
N TYR A 24 1.62 -7.21 -16.91
CA TYR A 24 2.42 -6.82 -15.74
C TYR A 24 3.73 -7.61 -15.76
N THR A 25 4.78 -6.99 -16.27
CA THR A 25 6.06 -7.66 -16.58
C THR A 25 6.80 -8.11 -15.33
N GLU A 26 7.65 -9.13 -15.48
CA GLU A 26 8.43 -9.75 -14.40
C GLU A 26 9.46 -8.81 -13.74
N ASP A 27 9.78 -7.67 -14.35
CA ASP A 27 10.65 -6.66 -13.74
C ASP A 27 10.09 -6.09 -12.43
N SER A 28 8.76 -6.09 -12.27
CA SER A 28 8.07 -5.55 -11.08
C SER A 28 7.26 -6.59 -10.30
N PHE A 29 7.00 -7.77 -10.91
CA PHE A 29 6.12 -8.78 -10.33
C PHE A 29 6.77 -10.17 -10.41
N THR A 30 6.73 -10.91 -9.31
CA THR A 30 7.14 -12.33 -9.24
C THR A 30 5.90 -13.18 -9.06
N TYR A 31 5.65 -14.10 -9.97
CA TYR A 31 4.50 -15.01 -9.93
C TYR A 31 4.91 -16.36 -9.37
N MET A 32 4.16 -16.80 -8.37
CA MET A 32 4.25 -18.14 -7.77
C MET A 32 2.95 -18.88 -8.08
N LEU A 33 3.05 -20.12 -8.51
CA LEU A 33 1.92 -20.93 -8.93
C LEU A 33 1.78 -22.12 -7.98
N ALA A 34 0.55 -22.44 -7.60
CA ALA A 34 0.22 -23.65 -6.85
C ALA A 34 -1.01 -24.31 -7.45
N ASP A 35 -1.00 -25.61 -7.59
CA ASP A 35 -2.09 -26.39 -8.14
C ASP A 35 -2.92 -27.12 -7.06
N ASN A 36 -2.52 -27.01 -5.80
CA ASN A 36 -3.19 -27.63 -4.66
C ASN A 36 -3.00 -26.86 -3.36
N TYR A 37 -3.76 -27.25 -2.34
CA TYR A 37 -3.74 -26.64 -1.01
C TYR A 37 -2.35 -26.72 -0.34
N ASP A 38 -1.72 -27.88 -0.33
CA ASP A 38 -0.47 -28.10 0.41
C ASP A 38 0.69 -27.29 -0.20
N GLU A 39 0.75 -27.20 -1.50
CA GLU A 39 1.74 -26.36 -2.17
C GLU A 39 1.52 -24.87 -1.89
N ALA A 40 0.27 -24.42 -1.94
CA ALA A 40 -0.07 -23.04 -1.59
C ALA A 40 0.39 -22.70 -0.17
N ILE A 41 0.10 -23.56 0.82
CA ILE A 41 0.53 -23.36 2.22
C ILE A 41 2.05 -23.37 2.34
N ARG A 42 2.75 -24.22 1.61
CA ARG A 42 4.22 -24.28 1.58
C ARG A 42 4.79 -22.94 1.09
N ILE A 43 4.29 -22.41 -0.02
CA ILE A 43 4.71 -21.14 -0.60
C ILE A 43 4.44 -19.99 0.38
N ILE A 44 3.24 -19.93 0.98
CA ILE A 44 2.85 -18.91 1.96
C ILE A 44 3.76 -18.91 3.19
N ASN A 45 4.25 -20.07 3.60
CA ASN A 45 5.12 -20.18 4.78
C ASN A 45 6.57 -19.74 4.51
N THR A 46 7.01 -19.80 3.27
CA THR A 46 8.41 -19.55 2.87
C THR A 46 8.61 -18.20 2.18
N ASN A 47 7.53 -17.53 1.76
CA ASN A 47 7.61 -16.28 1.01
C ASN A 47 6.69 -15.21 1.60
N ASN A 48 7.05 -13.94 1.38
CA ASN A 48 6.12 -12.84 1.58
C ASN A 48 5.30 -12.67 0.30
N ILE A 49 3.99 -12.74 0.42
CA ILE A 49 3.06 -12.60 -0.70
C ILE A 49 2.32 -11.26 -0.58
N ASP A 50 2.28 -10.51 -1.66
CA ASP A 50 1.64 -9.20 -1.73
C ASP A 50 0.19 -9.27 -2.23
N ILE A 51 -0.12 -10.24 -3.12
CA ILE A 51 -1.47 -10.46 -3.65
C ILE A 51 -1.72 -11.96 -3.78
N PHE A 52 -2.90 -12.40 -3.39
CA PHE A 52 -3.39 -13.76 -3.58
C PHE A 52 -4.49 -13.80 -4.63
N ILE A 53 -4.42 -14.74 -5.56
CA ILE A 53 -5.47 -15.06 -6.53
C ILE A 53 -5.82 -16.52 -6.35
N LEU A 54 -7.04 -16.80 -5.90
CA LEU A 54 -7.44 -18.12 -5.42
C LEU A 54 -8.70 -18.64 -6.13
N ASP A 55 -8.66 -19.85 -6.67
CA ASP A 55 -9.93 -20.57 -6.85
C ASP A 55 -10.45 -21.08 -5.50
N ILE A 56 -11.74 -21.09 -5.33
CA ILE A 56 -12.40 -21.62 -4.12
C ILE A 56 -12.38 -23.14 -4.10
N ALA A 57 -12.77 -23.78 -5.22
CA ALA A 57 -12.77 -25.24 -5.33
C ALA A 57 -11.41 -25.71 -5.83
N LEU A 58 -10.75 -26.55 -5.05
CA LEU A 58 -9.59 -27.31 -5.49
C LEU A 58 -9.98 -28.77 -5.55
N SER A 59 -9.35 -29.57 -6.42
CA SER A 59 -9.75 -30.96 -6.74
C SER A 59 -9.92 -31.87 -5.52
N ASP A 60 -9.12 -31.65 -4.49
CA ASP A 60 -9.08 -32.40 -3.24
C ASP A 60 -9.91 -31.74 -2.11
N ASN A 61 -10.29 -30.48 -2.28
CA ASN A 61 -11.07 -29.72 -1.28
C ASN A 61 -12.01 -28.70 -1.95
N PRO A 62 -13.34 -28.90 -1.93
CA PRO A 62 -14.33 -27.98 -2.50
C PRO A 62 -14.30 -26.57 -1.90
N ASN A 63 -13.68 -26.39 -0.74
CA ASN A 63 -13.50 -25.10 -0.07
C ASN A 63 -12.02 -24.73 0.10
N GLY A 64 -11.12 -25.36 -0.63
CA GLY A 64 -9.66 -25.20 -0.47
C GLY A 64 -9.19 -23.75 -0.49
N GLY A 65 -9.68 -22.95 -1.43
CA GLY A 65 -9.35 -21.53 -1.49
C GLY A 65 -9.89 -20.70 -0.33
N ILE A 66 -11.06 -21.05 0.21
CA ILE A 66 -11.61 -20.43 1.44
C ILE A 66 -10.73 -20.77 2.65
N ASP A 67 -10.30 -22.02 2.76
CA ASP A 67 -9.43 -22.46 3.86
C ASP A 67 -8.04 -21.83 3.78
N ILE A 68 -7.47 -21.68 2.57
CA ILE A 68 -6.25 -20.90 2.33
C ILE A 68 -6.46 -19.46 2.78
N ALA A 69 -7.57 -18.83 2.37
CA ALA A 69 -7.86 -17.45 2.74
C ALA A 69 -8.03 -17.25 4.25
N ARG A 70 -8.67 -18.20 4.94
CA ARG A 70 -8.74 -18.21 6.41
C ARG A 70 -7.34 -18.29 7.02
N PHE A 71 -6.51 -19.21 6.54
CA PHE A 71 -5.13 -19.33 7.00
C PHE A 71 -4.36 -18.01 6.84
N ILE A 72 -4.48 -17.32 5.68
CA ILE A 72 -3.88 -16.03 5.41
C ILE A 72 -4.34 -14.97 6.42
N ARG A 73 -5.64 -14.91 6.74
CA ARG A 73 -6.22 -13.93 7.67
C ARG A 73 -5.74 -14.11 9.11
N PHE A 74 -5.46 -15.34 9.52
CA PHE A 74 -4.90 -15.63 10.84
C PHE A 74 -3.38 -15.44 10.93
N LYS A 75 -2.67 -15.36 9.81
CA LYS A 75 -1.23 -15.13 9.80
C LYS A 75 -0.91 -13.64 10.02
N LYS A 76 -0.20 -13.32 11.10
CA LYS A 76 0.02 -11.95 11.61
C LYS A 76 0.50 -10.95 10.54
N ASN A 77 1.35 -11.37 9.62
CA ASN A 77 1.94 -10.49 8.60
C ASN A 77 1.11 -10.39 7.31
N MET A 78 0.04 -11.18 7.17
CA MET A 78 -0.74 -11.28 5.93
C MET A 78 -2.25 -11.04 6.15
N ALA A 79 -2.66 -10.64 7.36
CA ALA A 79 -4.08 -10.47 7.72
C ALA A 79 -4.83 -9.47 6.82
N TYR A 80 -4.12 -8.53 6.21
CA TYR A 80 -4.69 -7.49 5.33
C TYR A 80 -4.26 -7.62 3.86
N THR A 81 -3.46 -8.63 3.53
CA THR A 81 -3.00 -8.85 2.15
C THR A 81 -4.20 -9.05 1.21
N PRO A 82 -4.22 -8.38 0.05
CA PRO A 82 -5.30 -8.51 -0.92
C PRO A 82 -5.54 -9.95 -1.37
N ILE A 83 -6.81 -10.36 -1.42
CA ILE A 83 -7.25 -11.65 -1.96
C ILE A 83 -8.26 -11.39 -3.07
N ILE A 84 -8.03 -11.97 -4.24
CA ILE A 84 -8.96 -12.04 -5.37
C ILE A 84 -9.42 -13.50 -5.48
N PHE A 85 -10.74 -13.75 -5.43
CA PHE A 85 -11.27 -15.05 -5.77
C PHE A 85 -11.68 -15.09 -7.25
N ILE A 86 -11.29 -16.17 -7.94
CA ILE A 86 -11.70 -16.45 -9.33
C ILE A 86 -12.27 -17.87 -9.35
N THR A 87 -13.60 -18.02 -9.41
CA THR A 87 -14.23 -19.31 -9.19
C THR A 87 -15.56 -19.46 -9.91
N SER A 88 -16.00 -20.73 -10.07
CA SER A 88 -17.34 -21.07 -10.55
C SER A 88 -18.39 -21.10 -9.44
N ILE A 89 -17.99 -20.97 -8.16
CA ILE A 89 -18.87 -21.13 -7.00
C ILE A 89 -19.48 -19.79 -6.59
N ALA A 90 -20.79 -19.63 -6.76
CA ALA A 90 -21.51 -18.41 -6.38
C ALA A 90 -21.87 -18.35 -4.88
N THR A 91 -22.05 -19.49 -4.23
CA THR A 91 -22.59 -19.58 -2.87
C THR A 91 -21.65 -19.05 -1.78
N GLN A 92 -20.35 -18.94 -2.07
CA GLN A 92 -19.33 -18.52 -1.11
C GLN A 92 -19.05 -17.00 -1.13
N ILE A 93 -19.75 -16.24 -1.97
CA ILE A 93 -19.50 -14.79 -2.11
C ILE A 93 -19.67 -14.04 -0.78
N THR A 94 -20.66 -14.38 0.01
CA THR A 94 -20.92 -13.74 1.31
C THR A 94 -19.77 -13.97 2.29
N THR A 95 -19.28 -15.22 2.37
CA THR A 95 -18.09 -15.56 3.17
C THR A 95 -16.84 -14.83 2.69
N ALA A 96 -16.61 -14.83 1.38
CA ALA A 96 -15.46 -14.15 0.77
C ALA A 96 -15.43 -12.64 1.08
N LEU A 97 -16.58 -11.97 0.96
CA LEU A 97 -16.68 -10.52 1.18
C LEU A 97 -16.72 -10.16 2.68
N ASN A 98 -17.56 -10.80 3.47
CA ASN A 98 -17.86 -10.37 4.84
C ASN A 98 -16.91 -10.96 5.89
N GLU A 99 -16.46 -12.21 5.72
CA GLU A 99 -15.58 -12.87 6.68
C GLU A 99 -14.11 -12.74 6.29
N LEU A 100 -13.79 -12.90 5.00
CA LEU A 100 -12.42 -12.92 4.51
C LEU A 100 -11.98 -11.59 3.92
N HIS A 101 -12.90 -10.63 3.78
CA HIS A 101 -12.62 -9.28 3.28
C HIS A 101 -11.79 -9.32 1.98
N CYS A 102 -12.22 -10.15 1.01
CA CYS A 102 -11.55 -10.21 -0.28
C CYS A 102 -11.66 -8.86 -1.03
N CYS A 103 -10.69 -8.59 -1.87
CA CYS A 103 -10.66 -7.39 -2.69
C CYS A 103 -11.63 -7.46 -3.86
N SER A 104 -11.72 -8.65 -4.46
CA SER A 104 -12.56 -8.90 -5.63
C SER A 104 -13.00 -10.35 -5.68
N TYR A 105 -14.11 -10.57 -6.37
CA TYR A 105 -14.70 -11.88 -6.61
C TYR A 105 -15.12 -11.97 -8.07
N ILE A 106 -14.46 -12.84 -8.84
CA ILE A 106 -14.65 -12.99 -10.29
C ILE A 106 -15.29 -14.36 -10.57
N TYR A 107 -16.36 -14.37 -11.34
CA TYR A 107 -16.98 -15.60 -11.77
C TYR A 107 -16.35 -16.15 -13.04
N LYS A 108 -16.15 -17.46 -13.09
CA LYS A 108 -15.79 -18.19 -14.30
C LYS A 108 -17.07 -18.45 -15.14
N PRO A 109 -17.06 -18.28 -16.47
CA PRO A 109 -15.94 -17.79 -17.29
C PRO A 109 -15.75 -16.27 -17.19
N TYR A 110 -14.52 -15.82 -17.20
CA TYR A 110 -14.13 -14.41 -17.12
C TYR A 110 -13.43 -13.93 -18.41
N LYS A 111 -13.39 -12.61 -18.59
CA LYS A 111 -12.59 -11.97 -19.63
C LYS A 111 -11.28 -11.45 -19.03
N PRO A 112 -10.20 -11.29 -19.82
CA PRO A 112 -8.96 -10.69 -19.34
C PRO A 112 -9.17 -9.33 -18.63
N ASP A 113 -10.09 -8.49 -19.12
CA ASP A 113 -10.38 -7.18 -18.54
C ASP A 113 -10.97 -7.26 -17.12
N ASP A 114 -11.72 -8.33 -16.80
CA ASP A 114 -12.24 -8.55 -15.44
C ASP A 114 -11.08 -8.80 -14.47
N VAL A 115 -10.09 -9.62 -14.91
CA VAL A 115 -8.88 -9.93 -14.13
C VAL A 115 -8.03 -8.66 -13.96
N TYR A 116 -7.83 -7.91 -15.04
CA TYR A 116 -7.07 -6.65 -14.99
C TYR A 116 -7.70 -5.63 -14.06
N SER A 117 -9.02 -5.48 -14.09
CA SER A 117 -9.75 -4.55 -13.24
C SER A 117 -9.61 -4.90 -11.77
N ALA A 118 -9.76 -6.19 -11.42
CA ALA A 118 -9.60 -6.68 -10.06
C ALA A 118 -8.15 -6.55 -9.57
N PHE A 119 -7.19 -6.89 -10.42
CA PHE A 119 -5.76 -6.80 -10.10
C PHE A 119 -5.33 -5.35 -9.89
N ASN A 120 -5.71 -4.44 -10.79
CA ASN A 120 -5.47 -3.01 -10.64
C ASN A 120 -6.09 -2.46 -9.35
N PHE A 121 -7.33 -2.86 -9.01
CA PHE A 121 -7.94 -2.45 -7.76
C PHE A 121 -7.11 -2.89 -6.55
N CYS A 122 -6.55 -4.10 -6.56
CA CYS A 122 -5.70 -4.59 -5.48
C CYS A 122 -4.35 -3.86 -5.41
N ILE A 123 -3.70 -3.61 -6.55
CA ILE A 123 -2.44 -2.83 -6.59
C ILE A 123 -2.70 -1.41 -6.10
N HIS A 124 -3.77 -0.77 -6.56
CA HIS A 124 -4.13 0.59 -6.15
C HIS A 124 -4.69 0.66 -4.72
N LYS A 125 -5.23 -0.44 -4.17
CA LYS A 125 -5.65 -0.49 -2.77
C LYS A 125 -4.47 -0.46 -1.80
N ASP A 126 -3.32 -0.98 -2.19
CA ASP A 126 -2.07 -0.75 -1.44
C ASP A 126 -1.59 0.70 -1.59
N ILE A 127 -1.84 1.34 -2.74
CA ILE A 127 -1.66 2.78 -2.93
C ILE A 127 -2.70 3.57 -2.11
N GLU A 128 -3.95 3.11 -1.99
CA GLU A 128 -4.96 3.73 -1.11
C GLU A 128 -4.72 3.45 0.38
N LYS A 129 -4.14 2.32 0.77
CA LYS A 129 -3.62 2.13 2.14
C LYS A 129 -2.45 3.05 2.44
N SER A 130 -1.69 3.44 1.41
CA SER A 130 -0.65 4.46 1.49
C SER A 130 -1.14 5.88 1.21
N SER A 131 -2.44 6.10 0.92
CA SER A 131 -2.95 7.44 0.63
C SER A 131 -3.16 8.32 1.86
N TYR A 132 -3.15 7.74 3.06
CA TYR A 132 -3.32 8.48 4.31
C TYR A 132 -2.56 7.86 5.48
N ILE A 133 -2.27 8.68 6.47
CA ILE A 133 -1.77 8.25 7.78
C ILE A 133 -2.88 8.44 8.84
N THR A 134 -3.02 7.46 9.73
CA THR A 134 -3.92 7.57 10.88
C THR A 134 -3.09 7.87 12.14
N LEU A 135 -3.40 8.97 12.80
CA LEU A 135 -2.70 9.47 13.98
C LEU A 135 -3.69 9.91 15.04
N GLN A 136 -3.23 10.03 16.27
CA GLN A 136 -4.00 10.68 17.35
C GLN A 136 -3.42 12.08 17.61
N ASP A 137 -4.30 13.07 17.65
CA ASP A 137 -3.91 14.44 18.02
C ASP A 137 -3.60 14.58 19.52
N ILE A 138 -3.23 15.78 19.92
CA ILE A 138 -2.95 16.10 21.33
C ILE A 138 -4.15 15.91 22.25
N ASN A 139 -5.39 15.85 21.72
CA ASN A 139 -6.64 15.64 22.44
C ASN A 139 -7.13 14.18 22.35
N SER A 140 -6.30 13.25 21.83
CA SER A 140 -6.64 11.84 21.59
C SER A 140 -7.73 11.63 20.52
N ILE A 141 -7.95 12.62 19.64
CA ILE A 141 -8.86 12.48 18.51
C ILE A 141 -8.13 11.73 17.40
N SER A 142 -8.74 10.67 16.88
CA SER A 142 -8.20 9.93 15.74
C SER A 142 -8.35 10.75 14.46
N LEU A 143 -7.23 11.08 13.83
CA LEU A 143 -7.16 11.85 12.59
C LEU A 143 -6.75 10.92 11.45
N LYS A 144 -7.44 11.02 10.33
CA LYS A 144 -7.08 10.41 9.05
C LYS A 144 -6.61 11.53 8.12
N ILE A 145 -5.31 11.60 7.83
CA ILE A 145 -4.70 12.67 7.04
C ILE A 145 -4.21 12.07 5.73
N ASN A 146 -4.75 12.51 4.59
CA ASN A 146 -4.29 12.07 3.28
C ASN A 146 -2.88 12.60 3.00
N PHE A 147 -2.01 11.77 2.45
CA PHE A 147 -0.64 12.19 2.10
C PHE A 147 -0.63 13.35 1.10
N SER A 148 -1.52 13.31 0.11
CA SER A 148 -1.69 14.41 -0.86
C SER A 148 -2.07 15.76 -0.24
N ASP A 149 -2.47 15.78 1.03
CA ASP A 149 -2.80 17.02 1.75
C ASP A 149 -1.65 17.53 2.61
N ILE A 150 -0.61 16.71 2.84
CA ILE A 150 0.51 17.07 3.71
C ILE A 150 1.59 17.79 2.89
N TYR A 151 1.89 19.02 3.27
CA TYR A 151 3.00 19.78 2.71
C TYR A 151 4.34 19.38 3.30
N PHE A 152 4.41 19.38 4.63
CA PHE A 152 5.58 18.97 5.39
C PHE A 152 5.23 18.68 6.85
N ILE A 153 6.16 18.05 7.56
CA ILE A 153 6.06 17.71 8.97
C ILE A 153 7.23 18.34 9.71
N GLU A 154 6.94 19.00 10.82
CA GLU A 154 7.92 19.65 11.68
C GLU A 154 7.96 18.96 13.05
N ALA A 155 9.15 18.72 13.59
CA ALA A 155 9.34 18.33 14.97
C ALA A 155 9.59 19.56 15.84
N ASP A 156 8.68 19.84 16.77
CA ASP A 156 8.84 20.87 17.79
C ASP A 156 8.74 20.26 19.19
N SER A 157 9.89 20.24 19.87
CA SER A 157 10.02 19.64 21.21
C SER A 157 9.52 18.18 21.27
N HIS A 158 8.36 17.94 21.85
CA HIS A 158 7.76 16.61 22.04
C HIS A 158 6.54 16.36 21.15
N ILE A 159 6.28 17.22 20.17
CA ILE A 159 5.16 17.11 19.23
C ILE A 159 5.65 17.13 17.80
N LEU A 160 4.89 16.47 16.92
CA LEU A 160 5.01 16.62 15.49
C LEU A 160 3.86 17.49 14.99
N ILE A 161 4.18 18.45 14.14
CA ILE A 161 3.21 19.35 13.52
C ILE A 161 3.11 18.99 12.05
N PHE A 162 1.94 18.52 11.64
CA PHE A 162 1.62 18.23 10.25
C PHE A 162 1.02 19.50 9.61
N TYR A 163 1.71 20.07 8.64
CA TYR A 163 1.22 21.20 7.85
C TYR A 163 0.49 20.68 6.63
N THR A 164 -0.82 20.93 6.58
CA THR A 164 -1.70 20.36 5.54
C THR A 164 -2.58 21.44 4.88
N LYS A 165 -3.23 21.08 3.79
CA LYS A 165 -4.20 21.95 3.09
C LYS A 165 -5.33 22.40 4.00
N SER A 166 -5.78 21.55 4.90
CA SER A 166 -6.89 21.83 5.84
C SER A 166 -6.46 22.48 7.15
N GLY A 167 -5.14 22.67 7.38
CA GLY A 167 -4.63 23.29 8.59
C GLY A 167 -3.44 22.60 9.20
N ARG A 168 -3.20 22.83 10.48
CA ARG A 168 -2.10 22.22 11.24
C ARG A 168 -2.65 21.21 12.23
N PHE A 169 -2.09 20.01 12.24
CA PHE A 169 -2.43 18.97 13.22
C PHE A 169 -1.23 18.71 14.13
N LEU A 170 -1.46 18.70 15.42
CA LEU A 170 -0.44 18.49 16.44
C LEU A 170 -0.55 17.07 16.97
N ILE A 171 0.53 16.30 16.85
CA ILE A 171 0.59 14.88 17.19
C ILE A 171 1.57 14.69 18.32
N ARG A 172 1.15 14.01 19.41
CA ARG A 172 2.02 13.57 20.51
C ARG A 172 2.39 12.10 20.40
N ASN A 173 3.37 11.70 21.18
CA ASN A 173 3.78 10.30 21.35
C ASN A 173 4.21 9.61 20.04
N LYS A 174 4.70 10.38 19.07
CA LYS A 174 5.31 9.87 17.84
C LYS A 174 6.67 10.52 17.63
N SER A 175 7.64 9.74 17.16
CA SER A 175 8.94 10.25 16.70
C SER A 175 8.94 10.50 15.20
N MET A 176 9.85 11.36 14.73
CA MET A 176 10.06 11.56 13.28
C MET A 176 10.36 10.24 12.59
N ASP A 177 11.22 9.39 13.16
CA ASP A 177 11.62 8.11 12.60
C ASP A 177 10.42 7.15 12.46
N SER A 178 9.52 7.13 13.47
CA SER A 178 8.33 6.28 13.42
C SER A 178 7.28 6.74 12.38
N VAL A 179 7.24 8.03 12.10
CA VAL A 179 6.35 8.59 11.07
C VAL A 179 6.95 8.38 9.69
N GLU A 180 8.24 8.65 9.51
CA GLU A 180 8.99 8.50 8.27
C GLU A 180 8.84 7.10 7.65
N GLN A 181 8.89 6.04 8.47
CA GLN A 181 8.69 4.65 8.04
C GLN A 181 7.30 4.34 7.46
N ASN A 182 6.32 5.22 7.68
CA ASN A 182 4.95 5.06 7.22
C ASN A 182 4.54 6.07 6.14
N LEU A 183 5.49 6.90 5.68
CA LEU A 183 5.27 7.88 4.62
C LEU A 183 5.69 7.30 3.26
N PRO A 184 5.00 7.67 2.18
CA PRO A 184 5.40 7.34 0.82
C PRO A 184 6.75 7.99 0.43
N ASP A 185 7.34 7.50 -0.65
CA ASP A 185 8.67 7.91 -1.13
C ASP A 185 8.78 9.40 -1.52
N GLU A 186 7.67 10.05 -1.82
CA GLU A 186 7.62 11.50 -2.06
C GLU A 186 7.91 12.35 -0.82
N PHE A 187 7.94 11.74 0.36
CA PHE A 187 8.31 12.42 1.60
C PHE A 187 9.77 12.16 1.92
N VAL A 188 10.56 13.23 1.97
CA VAL A 188 12.00 13.16 2.21
C VAL A 188 12.36 13.93 3.49
N ARG A 189 13.14 13.28 4.34
CA ARG A 189 13.67 13.94 5.51
C ARG A 189 14.83 14.84 5.11
N CYS A 190 14.60 16.14 5.10
CA CYS A 190 15.61 17.14 4.72
C CYS A 190 16.37 17.73 5.93
N HIS A 191 15.87 17.52 7.14
CA HIS A 191 16.50 18.03 8.37
C HIS A 191 16.12 17.15 9.56
N ARG A 192 16.88 17.21 10.68
CA ARG A 192 16.50 16.49 11.92
C ARG A 192 15.10 16.86 12.41
N LYS A 193 14.59 18.04 12.04
CA LYS A 193 13.28 18.56 12.44
C LYS A 193 12.24 18.54 11.32
N TYR A 194 12.61 18.22 10.07
CA TYR A 194 11.70 18.38 8.93
C TYR A 194 11.70 17.18 8.00
N ILE A 195 10.50 16.72 7.68
CA ILE A 195 10.20 15.85 6.52
C ILE A 195 9.31 16.65 5.59
N VAL A 196 9.63 16.68 4.29
CA VAL A 196 8.91 17.48 3.29
C VAL A 196 8.39 16.60 2.17
N CYS A 197 7.21 16.90 1.66
CA CYS A 197 6.73 16.32 0.41
C CYS A 197 7.39 17.05 -0.77
N VAL A 198 8.18 16.34 -1.57
CA VAL A 198 8.97 16.94 -2.68
C VAL A 198 8.07 17.59 -3.71
N ALA A 199 6.87 17.05 -3.93
CA ALA A 199 5.89 17.58 -4.87
C ALA A 199 5.45 19.02 -4.57
N TYR A 200 5.61 19.49 -3.33
CA TYR A 200 5.26 20.86 -2.92
C TYR A 200 6.45 21.80 -2.79
N VAL A 201 7.66 21.33 -3.08
CA VAL A 201 8.85 22.20 -3.11
C VAL A 201 8.82 23.05 -4.38
N THR A 202 8.70 24.36 -4.21
CA THR A 202 8.61 25.30 -5.32
C THR A 202 9.98 25.88 -5.73
N ASN A 203 10.96 25.85 -4.84
CA ASN A 203 12.31 26.32 -5.11
C ASN A 203 13.33 25.59 -4.23
N TYR A 204 14.50 25.28 -4.80
CA TYR A 204 15.66 24.77 -4.08
C TYR A 204 16.91 25.60 -4.39
N ASP A 205 17.36 26.36 -3.40
CA ASP A 205 18.65 27.07 -3.41
C ASP A 205 19.76 26.13 -2.93
N LYS A 206 20.48 25.52 -3.88
CA LYS A 206 21.59 24.60 -3.60
C LYS A 206 22.75 25.27 -2.85
N THR A 207 22.99 26.55 -3.10
CA THR A 207 24.10 27.30 -2.49
C THR A 207 23.87 27.50 -0.99
N ASN A 208 22.68 27.95 -0.64
CA ASN A 208 22.28 28.18 0.75
C ASN A 208 21.66 26.94 1.42
N ARG A 209 21.45 25.85 0.67
CA ARG A 209 20.76 24.63 1.10
C ARG A 209 19.39 24.94 1.71
N MET A 210 18.61 25.72 0.99
CA MET A 210 17.31 26.19 1.43
C MET A 210 16.24 25.79 0.42
N ILE A 211 15.16 25.18 0.88
CA ILE A 211 13.97 24.94 0.07
C ILE A 211 12.85 25.90 0.44
N THR A 212 12.03 26.22 -0.56
CA THR A 212 10.81 26.99 -0.37
C THR A 212 9.61 26.11 -0.68
N ILE A 213 8.64 26.10 0.22
CA ILE A 213 7.34 25.44 0.03
C ILE A 213 6.27 26.54 0.04
N SER A 214 5.62 26.73 -1.10
CA SER A 214 4.49 27.67 -1.22
C SER A 214 3.19 26.92 -1.02
N THR A 215 2.41 27.33 -0.05
CA THR A 215 1.20 26.61 0.39
C THR A 215 -0.01 27.53 0.49
N VAL A 216 -1.18 26.92 0.54
CA VAL A 216 -2.42 27.61 0.94
C VAL A 216 -3.00 26.85 2.12
N ILE A 217 -2.91 27.44 3.32
CA ILE A 217 -3.43 26.86 4.55
C ILE A 217 -4.60 27.74 5.03
N ASN A 218 -5.77 27.13 5.23
CA ASN A 218 -7.01 27.84 5.60
C ASN A 218 -7.32 29.02 4.65
N ASN A 219 -7.18 28.80 3.34
CA ASN A 219 -7.36 29.79 2.26
C ASN A 219 -6.41 31.00 2.32
N LYS A 220 -5.30 30.89 3.05
CA LYS A 220 -4.27 31.94 3.12
C LYS A 220 -2.96 31.42 2.52
N PRO A 221 -2.37 32.13 1.53
CA PRO A 221 -1.07 31.76 0.99
C PRO A 221 0.01 31.96 2.06
N GLN A 222 0.91 30.97 2.17
CA GLN A 222 2.04 31.00 3.09
C GLN A 222 3.28 30.40 2.39
N ASN A 223 4.44 31.01 2.64
CA ASN A 223 5.73 30.50 2.17
C ASN A 223 6.55 30.07 3.38
N PHE A 224 7.08 28.85 3.31
CA PHE A 224 7.99 28.31 4.30
C PHE A 224 9.38 28.12 3.70
N HIS A 225 10.40 28.58 4.43
CA HIS A 225 11.81 28.41 4.06
C HIS A 225 12.42 27.39 5.02
N ILE A 226 12.82 26.23 4.51
CA ILE A 226 13.31 25.11 5.31
C ILE A 226 14.75 24.81 4.89
N GLY A 227 15.66 24.82 5.86
CA GLY A 227 17.07 24.51 5.62
C GLY A 227 17.32 23.01 5.54
N ILE A 228 18.13 22.58 4.58
CA ILE A 228 18.58 21.19 4.44
C ILE A 228 19.84 20.97 5.28
N GLY A 229 19.76 20.00 6.20
CA GLY A 229 20.91 19.60 7.01
C GLY A 229 21.97 18.87 6.18
N LYS A 230 23.26 19.06 6.50
CA LYS A 230 24.37 18.43 5.74
C LYS A 230 24.18 16.92 5.54
N LYS A 231 23.71 16.21 6.56
CA LYS A 231 23.51 14.77 6.54
C LYS A 231 22.41 14.32 5.54
N TYR A 232 21.45 15.19 5.27
CA TYR A 232 20.23 14.86 4.51
C TYR A 232 20.29 15.38 3.06
N LYS A 233 21.38 16.07 2.68
CA LYS A 233 21.48 16.74 1.38
C LYS A 233 21.45 15.78 0.21
N ASP A 234 22.28 14.74 0.28
CA ASP A 234 22.47 13.82 -0.85
C ASP A 234 21.18 13.03 -1.11
N GLU A 235 20.53 12.53 -0.06
CA GLU A 235 19.23 11.87 -0.15
C GLU A 235 18.13 12.78 -0.67
N PHE A 236 18.11 14.03 -0.26
CA PHE A 236 17.15 15.01 -0.77
C PHE A 236 17.38 15.30 -2.25
N GLU A 237 18.64 15.52 -2.68
CA GLU A 237 18.97 15.80 -4.09
C GLU A 237 18.70 14.62 -5.03
N GLU A 238 18.76 13.38 -4.53
CA GLU A 238 18.44 12.18 -5.30
C GLU A 238 16.93 12.05 -5.57
N ARG A 239 16.09 12.55 -4.65
CA ARG A 239 14.63 12.42 -4.74
C ARG A 239 13.91 13.69 -5.22
N TYR A 240 14.62 14.85 -5.29
CA TYR A 240 14.11 16.14 -5.80
C TYR A 240 14.28 16.25 -7.30
#